data_e1d6b78e0907b9040f2551fe7a008aed
#
_entry.id   e1d6b78e0907b9040f2551fe7a008aed
#
_cell.length_a   1.000
_cell.length_b   1.000
_cell.length_c   1.000
_cell.angle_alpha   90.00
_cell.angle_beta   90.00
_cell.angle_gamma   90.00
#
_symmetry.space_group_name_H-M   'P 1'
#
loop_
_entity.id
_entity.type
_entity.pdbx_description
1 polymer ?
#
loop_
_entity_poly.entity_id
_entity_poly.type
_entity_poly.pdbx_seq_one_letter_code
_entity_poly.pdbx_strand_id
1 'polypeptide(L)'
;MTEMGRLRFELRTNRLKAECSTAELATRPLGHAVWHLWRLSPGLTGDWAGRRVGFMPDTAISSRWGQPRVDPQAWVAASAVVMGDVEIAAGASLWPMAVARGDLARIRIGARSNVQDGAVLHGDPGAPVQIGEDVTIGHRAVVHGATLENGCLIGIGAIVLNGVTVGEGALVAAGAVVTKDVPPRSLVAGVPAQVKRELPETSVEEQRQHAHHYAALAAQWRDQNTAMLQNQTVSTSRPTHSPSCP
;
A
#
# COMPACT_ATOMS: atom_id res chain seq x y z
N MET A 1 -34.23 -1.76 -48.16
CA MET A 1 -34.50 -3.06 -47.54
C MET A 1 -33.22 -3.81 -47.55
N THR A 2 -32.47 -3.78 -46.45
CA THR A 2 -31.17 -4.47 -46.30
C THR A 2 -31.15 -5.12 -44.92
N GLU A 3 -30.96 -6.43 -44.94
CA GLU A 3 -30.92 -7.34 -43.79
C GLU A 3 -29.80 -6.98 -42.82
N MET A 4 -30.15 -6.83 -41.56
CA MET A 4 -29.20 -6.81 -40.46
C MET A 4 -28.88 -8.25 -40.03
N GLY A 5 -27.69 -8.74 -40.39
CA GLY A 5 -27.18 -10.00 -39.95
C GLY A 5 -26.92 -10.04 -38.44
N ARG A 6 -27.60 -10.93 -37.74
CA ARG A 6 -27.32 -11.29 -36.35
C ARG A 6 -26.03 -12.06 -36.27
N LEU A 7 -24.99 -11.47 -35.69
CA LEU A 7 -23.80 -12.21 -35.24
C LEU A 7 -24.16 -13.01 -33.98
N ARG A 8 -24.32 -14.33 -34.14
CA ARG A 8 -24.34 -15.28 -33.04
C ARG A 8 -22.91 -15.54 -32.60
N PHE A 9 -22.57 -15.20 -31.39
CA PHE A 9 -21.39 -15.68 -30.70
C PHE A 9 -21.66 -17.12 -30.22
N GLU A 10 -21.14 -18.11 -30.91
CA GLU A 10 -21.09 -19.48 -30.42
C GLU A 10 -19.91 -19.67 -29.48
N LEU A 11 -20.18 -19.75 -28.19
CA LEU A 11 -19.25 -20.24 -27.17
C LEU A 11 -19.04 -21.75 -27.40
N ARG A 12 -17.91 -22.10 -27.99
CA ARG A 12 -17.44 -23.52 -27.98
C ARG A 12 -16.91 -23.81 -26.58
N THR A 13 -17.73 -24.40 -25.75
CA THR A 13 -17.30 -25.09 -24.52
C THR A 13 -16.58 -26.36 -24.87
N ASN A 14 -15.26 -26.35 -24.95
CA ASN A 14 -14.46 -27.56 -24.98
C ASN A 14 -14.34 -28.12 -23.57
N ARG A 15 -14.96 -29.25 -23.42
CA ARG A 15 -14.86 -30.34 -22.45
C ARG A 15 -13.52 -30.37 -21.71
N LEU A 16 -13.51 -29.98 -20.45
CA LEU A 16 -12.62 -30.53 -19.43
C LEU A 16 -13.52 -31.15 -18.35
N LYS A 17 -13.85 -32.42 -18.52
CA LYS A 17 -14.33 -33.28 -17.45
C LYS A 17 -13.12 -33.61 -16.58
N ALA A 18 -12.93 -32.92 -15.50
CA ALA A 18 -12.16 -33.39 -14.37
C ALA A 18 -13.16 -34.01 -13.39
N GLU A 19 -13.18 -35.32 -13.33
CA GLU A 19 -13.84 -36.07 -12.27
C GLU A 19 -13.09 -35.79 -10.98
N CYS A 20 -13.59 -34.87 -10.15
CA CYS A 20 -13.15 -34.67 -8.78
C CYS A 20 -14.36 -35.01 -7.91
N SER A 21 -14.32 -36.14 -7.24
CA SER A 21 -15.37 -36.53 -6.29
C SER A 21 -15.32 -35.58 -5.08
N THR A 22 -16.47 -35.02 -4.74
CA THR A 22 -16.67 -34.06 -3.66
C THR A 22 -16.40 -34.59 -2.25
N ALA A 23 -15.98 -35.84 -2.09
CA ALA A 23 -15.72 -36.47 -0.80
C ALA A 23 -14.29 -36.34 -0.27
N GLU A 24 -13.32 -35.92 -1.12
CA GLU A 24 -11.89 -35.82 -0.70
C GLU A 24 -11.45 -34.41 -0.24
N LEU A 25 -12.29 -33.39 -0.38
CA LEU A 25 -11.96 -32.00 0.00
C LEU A 25 -12.24 -31.67 1.49
N ALA A 26 -12.90 -32.57 2.23
CA ALA A 26 -13.32 -32.30 3.60
C ALA A 26 -12.28 -32.60 4.71
N THR A 27 -11.11 -33.17 4.36
CA THR A 27 -10.14 -33.63 5.37
C THR A 27 -8.73 -33.07 5.24
N ARG A 28 -8.47 -32.08 4.37
CA ARG A 28 -7.17 -31.43 4.31
C ARG A 28 -7.21 -30.07 5.00
N PRO A 29 -6.31 -29.80 5.97
CA PRO A 29 -6.23 -28.47 6.57
C PRO A 29 -5.84 -27.44 5.51
N LEU A 30 -6.54 -26.31 5.49
CA LEU A 30 -6.45 -25.19 4.54
C LEU A 30 -5.06 -24.53 4.42
N GLY A 31 -4.04 -25.07 5.08
CA GLY A 31 -2.68 -24.50 5.10
C GLY A 31 -1.81 -24.82 3.88
N HIS A 32 -2.18 -25.72 2.99
CA HIS A 32 -1.28 -26.18 1.91
C HIS A 32 -1.61 -25.69 0.49
N ALA A 33 -2.76 -25.09 0.27
CA ALA A 33 -3.20 -24.71 -1.09
C ALA A 33 -2.57 -23.41 -1.62
N VAL A 34 -2.05 -22.54 -0.74
CA VAL A 34 -1.53 -21.22 -1.15
C VAL A 34 -0.06 -21.29 -1.62
N TRP A 35 0.68 -22.34 -1.26
CA TRP A 35 2.10 -22.46 -1.55
C TRP A 35 2.45 -23.01 -2.95
N HIS A 36 1.51 -23.56 -3.69
CA HIS A 36 1.77 -24.17 -4.99
C HIS A 36 1.81 -23.20 -6.17
N LEU A 37 1.30 -21.99 -6.05
CA LEU A 37 1.29 -20.98 -7.13
C LEU A 37 2.64 -20.24 -7.31
N TRP A 38 3.58 -20.36 -6.37
CA TRP A 38 4.90 -19.72 -6.44
C TRP A 38 5.98 -20.56 -7.17
N ARG A 39 5.70 -21.79 -7.56
CA ARG A 39 6.67 -22.72 -8.18
C ARG A 39 6.84 -22.60 -9.69
N LEU A 40 6.19 -21.67 -10.37
CA LEU A 40 6.23 -21.57 -11.84
C LEU A 40 7.17 -20.49 -12.40
N SER A 41 8.08 -19.93 -11.60
CA SER A 41 9.15 -19.06 -12.12
C SER A 41 10.48 -19.80 -12.10
N PRO A 42 11.01 -20.28 -13.24
CA PRO A 42 12.36 -20.85 -13.29
C PRO A 42 13.38 -19.71 -13.23
N GLY A 43 14.00 -19.53 -12.07
CA GLY A 43 15.07 -18.52 -11.90
C GLY A 43 15.38 -18.11 -10.47
N LEU A 44 14.58 -18.48 -9.48
CA LEU A 44 14.85 -18.19 -8.08
C LEU A 44 15.12 -19.50 -7.31
N THR A 45 16.26 -20.13 -7.57
CA THR A 45 16.79 -21.19 -6.72
C THR A 45 17.57 -20.59 -5.55
N GLY A 46 16.85 -19.94 -4.62
CA GLY A 46 17.35 -19.68 -3.28
C GLY A 46 16.85 -20.81 -2.37
N ASP A 47 17.77 -21.43 -1.63
CA ASP A 47 17.47 -22.53 -0.71
C ASP A 47 16.56 -22.07 0.44
N TRP A 48 15.25 -22.19 0.28
CA TRP A 48 14.23 -21.89 1.28
C TRP A 48 13.74 -23.12 2.05
N ALA A 49 14.31 -24.30 1.76
CA ALA A 49 13.83 -25.59 2.27
C ALA A 49 14.24 -25.91 3.71
N GLY A 50 15.04 -25.08 4.40
CA GLY A 50 15.66 -25.43 5.69
C GLY A 50 15.29 -24.57 6.89
N ARG A 51 14.63 -23.44 6.75
CA ARG A 51 14.28 -22.60 7.91
C ARG A 51 12.84 -22.83 8.35
N ARG A 52 12.66 -23.53 9.45
CA ARG A 52 11.38 -23.52 10.19
C ARG A 52 11.11 -22.07 10.60
N VAL A 53 10.08 -21.47 10.03
CA VAL A 53 9.52 -20.22 10.57
C VAL A 53 8.87 -20.62 11.89
N GLY A 54 9.61 -20.44 12.99
CA GLY A 54 9.08 -20.66 14.33
C GLY A 54 7.95 -19.66 14.56
N PHE A 55 6.76 -20.18 14.87
CA PHE A 55 5.63 -19.36 15.32
C PHE A 55 6.06 -18.71 16.66
N MET A 56 6.29 -17.40 16.66
CA MET A 56 6.63 -16.66 17.87
C MET A 56 5.36 -16.35 18.67
N PRO A 57 5.35 -16.54 19.99
CA PRO A 57 4.20 -16.14 20.81
C PRO A 57 4.02 -14.62 20.80
N ASP A 58 2.76 -14.17 20.76
CA ASP A 58 2.33 -12.76 20.63
C ASP A 58 3.00 -11.77 21.60
N THR A 59 3.42 -12.22 22.79
CA THR A 59 4.05 -11.37 23.80
C THR A 59 5.48 -10.92 23.45
N ALA A 60 6.15 -11.57 22.48
CA ALA A 60 7.50 -11.21 22.05
C ALA A 60 7.49 -10.17 20.90
N ILE A 61 6.34 -9.89 20.31
CA ILE A 61 6.20 -9.05 19.10
C ILE A 61 6.38 -7.57 19.45
N SER A 62 5.82 -7.11 20.57
CA SER A 62 5.76 -5.67 20.89
C SER A 62 7.11 -5.05 21.31
N SER A 63 8.07 -5.82 21.84
CA SER A 63 9.35 -5.30 22.30
C SER A 63 10.47 -5.35 21.23
N ARG A 64 10.25 -6.08 20.15
CA ARG A 64 11.26 -6.33 19.10
C ARG A 64 11.16 -5.34 17.94
N TRP A 65 10.01 -4.71 17.76
CA TRP A 65 9.73 -3.81 16.67
C TRP A 65 9.81 -2.38 17.16
N GLY A 66 10.52 -1.53 16.45
CA GLY A 66 10.61 -0.10 16.74
C GLY A 66 9.22 0.51 16.91
N GLN A 67 9.16 1.65 17.58
CA GLN A 67 7.93 2.45 17.64
C GLN A 67 7.88 3.37 16.43
N PRO A 68 6.69 3.60 15.84
CA PRO A 68 6.55 4.56 14.76
C PRO A 68 7.03 5.95 15.17
N ARG A 69 7.77 6.62 14.30
CA ARG A 69 8.19 8.01 14.42
C ARG A 69 7.43 8.84 13.41
N VAL A 70 6.53 9.64 13.90
CA VAL A 70 5.67 10.50 13.06
C VAL A 70 6.04 11.95 13.32
N ASP A 71 6.42 12.67 12.26
CA ASP A 71 6.70 14.10 12.34
C ASP A 71 5.43 14.87 12.76
N PRO A 72 5.52 15.89 13.61
CA PRO A 72 4.36 16.69 14.04
C PRO A 72 3.60 17.36 12.89
N GLN A 73 4.24 17.60 11.76
CA GLN A 73 3.61 18.16 10.57
C GLN A 73 2.98 17.09 9.65
N ALA A 74 3.22 15.79 9.90
CA ALA A 74 2.56 14.74 9.20
C ALA A 74 1.10 14.57 9.66
N TRP A 75 0.28 13.94 8.84
CA TRP A 75 -1.09 13.59 9.20
C TRP A 75 -1.36 12.10 8.97
N VAL A 76 -1.92 11.46 9.97
CA VAL A 76 -2.32 10.05 9.93
C VAL A 76 -3.81 9.98 10.26
N ALA A 77 -4.62 9.48 9.33
CA ALA A 77 -6.05 9.29 9.56
C ALA A 77 -6.29 8.32 10.73
N ALA A 78 -7.32 8.55 11.53
CA ALA A 78 -7.63 7.73 12.70
C ALA A 78 -7.88 6.24 12.37
N SER A 79 -8.28 5.93 11.14
CA SER A 79 -8.48 4.56 10.65
C SER A 79 -7.27 3.99 9.89
N ALA A 80 -6.19 4.74 9.74
CA ALA A 80 -4.93 4.20 9.20
C ALA A 80 -4.20 3.39 10.28
N VAL A 81 -3.46 2.37 9.85
CA VAL A 81 -2.67 1.51 10.73
C VAL A 81 -1.19 1.77 10.51
N VAL A 82 -0.48 2.19 11.56
CA VAL A 82 0.97 2.40 11.55
C VAL A 82 1.57 1.59 12.68
N MET A 83 2.43 0.63 12.37
CA MET A 83 3.01 -0.25 13.37
C MET A 83 4.44 -0.68 13.03
N GLY A 84 5.27 -0.88 14.06
CA GLY A 84 6.66 -1.32 13.89
C GLY A 84 7.62 -0.16 13.56
N ASP A 85 8.74 -0.47 12.91
CA ASP A 85 9.77 0.52 12.52
C ASP A 85 9.33 1.33 11.30
N VAL A 86 8.46 2.31 11.52
CA VAL A 86 7.93 3.21 10.50
C VAL A 86 8.36 4.64 10.83
N GLU A 87 8.87 5.35 9.83
CA GLU A 87 9.23 6.76 9.92
C GLU A 87 8.41 7.55 8.89
N ILE A 88 7.70 8.59 9.35
CA ILE A 88 6.85 9.45 8.54
C ILE A 88 7.34 10.87 8.67
N ALA A 89 7.83 11.46 7.57
CA ALA A 89 8.44 12.78 7.54
C ALA A 89 7.39 13.90 7.46
N ALA A 90 7.88 15.15 7.59
CA ALA A 90 7.07 16.35 7.59
C ALA A 90 6.16 16.48 6.37
N GLY A 91 4.90 16.84 6.58
CA GLY A 91 3.89 17.02 5.53
C GLY A 91 3.44 15.73 4.83
N ALA A 92 4.01 14.57 5.18
CA ALA A 92 3.53 13.30 4.67
C ALA A 92 2.16 12.94 5.24
N SER A 93 1.40 12.11 4.53
CA SER A 93 0.03 11.76 4.94
C SER A 93 -0.33 10.31 4.68
N LEU A 94 -1.00 9.69 5.67
CA LEU A 94 -1.63 8.38 5.55
C LEU A 94 -3.14 8.54 5.66
N TRP A 95 -3.83 8.18 4.59
CA TRP A 95 -5.26 8.36 4.41
C TRP A 95 -6.07 7.19 5.02
N PRO A 96 -7.40 7.29 5.09
CA PRO A 96 -8.22 6.26 5.72
C PRO A 96 -7.89 4.84 5.26
N MET A 97 -7.80 3.89 6.20
CA MET A 97 -7.52 2.48 5.95
C MET A 97 -6.13 2.20 5.32
N ALA A 98 -5.26 3.18 5.15
CA ALA A 98 -3.88 2.92 4.74
C ALA A 98 -3.14 2.14 5.83
N VAL A 99 -2.26 1.22 5.42
CA VAL A 99 -1.49 0.36 6.31
C VAL A 99 0.01 0.54 6.05
N ALA A 100 0.76 0.92 7.07
CA ALA A 100 2.23 0.89 7.07
C ALA A 100 2.70 -0.06 8.19
N ARG A 101 3.06 -1.29 7.81
CA ARG A 101 3.45 -2.34 8.75
C ARG A 101 4.95 -2.65 8.64
N GLY A 102 5.72 -2.02 9.54
CA GLY A 102 7.19 -2.14 9.63
C GLY A 102 7.65 -3.18 10.65
N ASP A 103 7.05 -4.36 10.66
CA ASP A 103 7.34 -5.45 11.61
C ASP A 103 8.49 -6.37 11.15
N LEU A 104 8.70 -6.53 9.87
CA LEU A 104 9.76 -7.38 9.32
C LEU A 104 10.90 -6.55 8.71
N ALA A 105 10.58 -5.38 8.17
CA ALA A 105 11.52 -4.46 7.58
C ALA A 105 11.09 -3.01 7.81
N ARG A 106 12.06 -2.10 7.86
CA ARG A 106 11.81 -0.68 8.05
C ARG A 106 11.03 -0.07 6.90
N ILE A 107 10.13 0.86 7.23
CA ILE A 107 9.42 1.70 6.28
C ILE A 107 9.80 3.16 6.52
N ARG A 108 10.23 3.87 5.48
CA ARG A 108 10.43 5.31 5.48
C ARG A 108 9.51 5.97 4.48
N ILE A 109 8.82 7.03 4.92
CA ILE A 109 7.93 7.83 4.07
C ILE A 109 8.46 9.25 4.08
N GLY A 110 8.96 9.69 2.92
CA GLY A 110 9.58 10.99 2.72
C GLY A 110 8.59 12.15 2.82
N ALA A 111 9.14 13.36 2.90
CA ALA A 111 8.35 14.58 3.11
C ALA A 111 7.29 14.77 2.01
N ARG A 112 6.10 15.27 2.40
CA ARG A 112 4.97 15.58 1.51
C ARG A 112 4.44 14.41 0.69
N SER A 113 4.94 13.20 0.92
CA SER A 113 4.42 11.99 0.27
C SER A 113 3.07 11.58 0.84
N ASN A 114 2.21 11.01 0.00
CA ASN A 114 0.88 10.59 0.43
C ASN A 114 0.62 9.12 0.13
N VAL A 115 0.07 8.43 1.14
CA VAL A 115 -0.35 7.03 1.08
C VAL A 115 -1.87 7.02 1.17
N GLN A 116 -2.53 6.86 0.01
CA GLN A 116 -3.96 7.05 -0.11
C GLN A 116 -4.77 5.86 0.46
N ASP A 117 -6.09 6.04 0.48
CA ASP A 117 -7.03 5.15 1.16
C ASP A 117 -6.82 3.67 0.79
N GLY A 118 -6.67 2.84 1.81
CA GLY A 118 -6.51 1.40 1.67
C GLY A 118 -5.20 0.92 1.04
N ALA A 119 -4.23 1.81 0.77
CA ALA A 119 -2.92 1.39 0.28
C ALA A 119 -2.13 0.65 1.38
N VAL A 120 -1.28 -0.30 0.99
CA VAL A 120 -0.53 -1.15 1.91
C VAL A 120 0.96 -1.06 1.64
N LEU A 121 1.71 -0.76 2.69
CA LEU A 121 3.17 -0.75 2.72
C LEU A 121 3.66 -1.86 3.65
N HIS A 122 4.49 -2.74 3.15
CA HIS A 122 5.11 -3.80 3.92
C HIS A 122 6.42 -4.24 3.25
N GLY A 123 7.30 -4.90 3.97
CA GLY A 123 8.54 -5.45 3.43
C GLY A 123 8.95 -6.71 4.13
N ASP A 124 9.78 -7.51 3.47
CA ASP A 124 10.39 -8.72 4.02
C ASP A 124 11.75 -8.43 4.68
N PRO A 125 12.29 -9.32 5.51
CA PRO A 125 13.63 -9.18 6.06
C PRO A 125 14.67 -8.92 4.96
N GLY A 126 15.37 -7.78 5.05
CA GLY A 126 16.34 -7.34 4.04
C GLY A 126 15.75 -6.59 2.84
N ALA A 127 14.43 -6.43 2.78
CA ALA A 127 13.73 -5.68 1.73
C ALA A 127 12.87 -4.56 2.35
N PRO A 128 13.47 -3.44 2.78
CA PRO A 128 12.77 -2.32 3.35
C PRO A 128 11.93 -1.57 2.30
N VAL A 129 10.92 -0.81 2.76
CA VAL A 129 10.22 0.15 1.92
C VAL A 129 10.84 1.52 2.12
N GLN A 130 11.33 2.11 1.03
CA GLN A 130 11.92 3.44 1.01
C GLN A 130 11.09 4.32 0.07
N ILE A 131 10.41 5.31 0.60
CA ILE A 131 9.61 6.25 -0.17
C ILE A 131 10.28 7.62 -0.07
N GLY A 132 10.63 8.19 -1.21
CA GLY A 132 11.20 9.51 -1.36
C GLY A 132 10.23 10.64 -1.02
N GLU A 133 10.59 11.85 -1.36
CA GLU A 133 9.77 13.04 -1.17
C GLU A 133 8.79 13.22 -2.35
N ASP A 134 7.65 13.88 -2.07
CA ASP A 134 6.65 14.24 -3.09
C ASP A 134 6.07 13.04 -3.86
N VAL A 135 6.08 11.86 -3.25
CA VAL A 135 5.57 10.61 -3.85
C VAL A 135 4.07 10.47 -3.59
N THR A 136 3.33 10.10 -4.64
CA THR A 136 1.92 9.72 -4.52
C THR A 136 1.77 8.21 -4.62
N ILE A 137 1.16 7.59 -3.61
CA ILE A 137 0.75 6.18 -3.62
C ILE A 137 -0.77 6.13 -3.65
N GLY A 138 -1.32 5.80 -4.82
CA GLY A 138 -2.75 5.80 -5.12
C GLY A 138 -3.55 4.81 -4.28
N HIS A 139 -4.86 5.04 -4.23
CA HIS A 139 -5.79 4.22 -3.46
C HIS A 139 -5.61 2.72 -3.71
N ARG A 140 -5.57 1.90 -2.66
CA ARG A 140 -5.43 0.43 -2.70
C ARG A 140 -4.17 -0.06 -3.41
N ALA A 141 -3.17 0.78 -3.64
CA ALA A 141 -1.89 0.30 -4.15
C ALA A 141 -1.14 -0.51 -3.09
N VAL A 142 -0.29 -1.43 -3.53
CA VAL A 142 0.56 -2.23 -2.65
C VAL A 142 2.02 -1.94 -3.01
N VAL A 143 2.80 -1.52 -2.03
CA VAL A 143 4.25 -1.35 -2.16
C VAL A 143 4.91 -2.31 -1.19
N HIS A 144 5.59 -3.31 -1.72
CA HIS A 144 6.19 -4.37 -0.93
C HIS A 144 7.69 -4.44 -1.17
N GLY A 145 8.49 -4.10 -0.14
CA GLY A 145 9.95 -4.21 -0.16
C GLY A 145 10.63 -3.45 -1.30
N ALA A 146 10.17 -2.26 -1.63
CA ALA A 146 10.57 -1.50 -2.81
C ALA A 146 11.06 -0.09 -2.47
N THR A 147 11.83 0.50 -3.37
CA THR A 147 12.27 1.90 -3.32
C THR A 147 11.47 2.73 -4.33
N LEU A 148 10.85 3.80 -3.87
CA LEU A 148 10.16 4.79 -4.68
C LEU A 148 10.96 6.09 -4.60
N GLU A 149 11.56 6.52 -5.70
CA GLU A 149 12.33 7.75 -5.75
C GLU A 149 11.40 8.99 -5.78
N ASN A 150 11.98 10.17 -5.62
CA ASN A 150 11.24 11.42 -5.45
C ASN A 150 10.25 11.69 -6.60
N GLY A 151 9.08 12.21 -6.27
CA GLY A 151 8.10 12.67 -7.23
C GLY A 151 7.49 11.58 -8.12
N CYS A 152 7.72 10.30 -7.86
CA CYS A 152 7.05 9.25 -8.61
C CYS A 152 5.58 9.09 -8.20
N LEU A 153 4.77 8.53 -9.09
CA LEU A 153 3.36 8.26 -8.84
C LEU A 153 3.04 6.78 -9.05
N ILE A 154 2.52 6.15 -8.02
CA ILE A 154 1.98 4.80 -8.06
C ILE A 154 0.47 4.88 -8.23
N GLY A 155 -0.04 4.41 -9.36
CA GLY A 155 -1.46 4.49 -9.71
C GLY A 155 -2.36 3.63 -8.82
N ILE A 156 -3.65 3.93 -8.84
CA ILE A 156 -4.70 3.25 -8.07
C ILE A 156 -4.61 1.73 -8.29
N GLY A 157 -4.55 0.95 -7.21
CA GLY A 157 -4.52 -0.51 -7.26
C GLY A 157 -3.27 -1.14 -7.88
N ALA A 158 -2.23 -0.36 -8.16
CA ALA A 158 -0.96 -0.90 -8.66
C ALA A 158 -0.21 -1.68 -7.57
N ILE A 159 0.62 -2.63 -7.98
CA ILE A 159 1.43 -3.46 -7.10
C ILE A 159 2.90 -3.31 -7.48
N VAL A 160 3.74 -2.95 -6.52
CA VAL A 160 5.20 -2.89 -6.67
C VAL A 160 5.83 -3.96 -5.78
N LEU A 161 6.60 -4.86 -6.39
CA LEU A 161 7.16 -6.04 -5.70
C LEU A 161 8.56 -5.78 -5.12
N ASN A 162 9.03 -6.73 -4.31
CA ASN A 162 10.31 -6.68 -3.61
C ASN A 162 11.49 -6.40 -4.53
N GLY A 163 12.40 -5.55 -4.03
CA GLY A 163 13.66 -5.23 -4.69
C GLY A 163 13.52 -4.29 -5.89
N VAL A 164 12.31 -3.87 -6.23
CA VAL A 164 12.07 -2.93 -7.33
C VAL A 164 12.42 -1.51 -6.90
N THR A 165 13.10 -0.79 -7.79
CA THR A 165 13.26 0.67 -7.73
C THR A 165 12.37 1.33 -8.77
N VAL A 166 11.49 2.24 -8.33
CA VAL A 166 10.73 3.12 -9.22
C VAL A 166 11.45 4.46 -9.26
N GLY A 167 12.00 4.78 -10.42
CA GLY A 167 12.85 5.96 -10.60
C GLY A 167 12.12 7.29 -10.47
N GLU A 168 12.89 8.36 -10.24
CA GLU A 168 12.39 9.72 -10.00
C GLU A 168 11.40 10.16 -11.09
N GLY A 169 10.25 10.70 -10.67
CA GLY A 169 9.22 11.19 -11.57
C GLY A 169 8.59 10.13 -12.48
N ALA A 170 8.81 8.84 -12.22
CA ALA A 170 8.14 7.79 -12.98
C ALA A 170 6.66 7.67 -12.57
N LEU A 171 5.84 7.17 -13.50
CA LEU A 171 4.41 6.92 -13.30
C LEU A 171 4.10 5.46 -13.54
N VAL A 172 3.62 4.79 -12.50
CA VAL A 172 3.06 3.45 -12.59
C VAL A 172 1.56 3.58 -12.80
N ALA A 173 1.06 3.09 -13.92
CA ALA A 173 -0.37 3.18 -14.26
C ALA A 173 -1.24 2.38 -13.28
N ALA A 174 -2.51 2.76 -13.15
CA ALA A 174 -3.48 2.06 -12.31
C ALA A 174 -3.56 0.56 -12.65
N GLY A 175 -3.59 -0.30 -11.62
CA GLY A 175 -3.67 -1.75 -11.75
C GLY A 175 -2.43 -2.44 -12.33
N ALA A 176 -1.33 -1.74 -12.55
CA ALA A 176 -0.09 -2.33 -13.05
C ALA A 176 0.60 -3.18 -11.98
N VAL A 177 1.30 -4.25 -12.39
CA VAL A 177 2.13 -5.09 -11.50
C VAL A 177 3.59 -4.94 -11.91
N VAL A 178 4.35 -4.21 -11.07
CA VAL A 178 5.77 -3.88 -11.32
C VAL A 178 6.64 -4.97 -10.71
N THR A 179 7.38 -5.66 -11.57
CA THR A 179 8.25 -6.79 -11.20
C THR A 179 9.72 -6.53 -11.51
N LYS A 180 10.05 -5.36 -12.08
CA LYS A 180 11.42 -4.94 -12.44
C LYS A 180 11.53 -3.44 -12.24
N ASP A 181 12.75 -2.96 -12.13
CA ASP A 181 13.03 -1.53 -12.00
C ASP A 181 12.39 -0.70 -13.10
N VAL A 182 11.90 0.47 -12.72
CA VAL A 182 11.28 1.45 -13.61
C VAL A 182 12.24 2.61 -13.79
N PRO A 183 12.66 2.90 -15.02
CA PRO A 183 13.53 4.05 -15.27
C PRO A 183 12.90 5.37 -14.83
N PRO A 184 13.69 6.37 -14.42
CA PRO A 184 13.18 7.71 -14.14
C PRO A 184 12.33 8.25 -15.29
N ARG A 185 11.33 9.07 -14.98
CA ARG A 185 10.45 9.73 -15.96
C ARG A 185 9.83 8.77 -16.98
N SER A 186 9.50 7.56 -16.57
CA SER A 186 8.88 6.56 -17.45
C SER A 186 7.45 6.26 -17.03
N LEU A 187 6.54 6.16 -18.00
CA LEU A 187 5.23 5.56 -17.82
C LEU A 187 5.34 4.06 -18.00
N VAL A 188 4.96 3.30 -16.95
CA VAL A 188 4.83 1.83 -17.04
C VAL A 188 3.39 1.40 -16.82
N ALA A 189 2.94 0.36 -17.53
CA ALA A 189 1.58 -0.16 -17.43
C ALA A 189 1.50 -1.65 -17.79
N GLY A 190 0.50 -2.34 -17.25
CA GLY A 190 0.17 -3.75 -17.54
C GLY A 190 0.60 -4.72 -16.45
N VAL A 191 0.34 -6.02 -16.70
CA VAL A 191 0.66 -7.16 -15.83
C VAL A 191 1.36 -8.24 -16.67
N PRO A 192 2.69 -8.39 -16.52
CA PRO A 192 3.63 -7.53 -15.81
C PRO A 192 3.74 -6.15 -16.47
N ALA A 193 4.13 -5.13 -15.67
CA ALA A 193 4.29 -3.77 -16.15
C ALA A 193 5.44 -3.64 -17.15
N GLN A 194 5.21 -2.87 -18.20
CA GLN A 194 6.19 -2.58 -19.25
C GLN A 194 6.28 -1.07 -19.47
N VAL A 195 7.46 -0.58 -19.80
CA VAL A 195 7.65 0.82 -20.20
C VAL A 195 6.83 1.10 -21.46
N LYS A 196 5.98 2.11 -21.41
CA LYS A 196 5.13 2.57 -22.52
C LYS A 196 5.71 3.76 -23.25
N ARG A 197 6.24 4.70 -22.49
CA ARG A 197 6.89 5.91 -23.03
C ARG A 197 7.66 6.65 -21.94
N GLU A 198 8.52 7.55 -22.35
CA GLU A 198 9.10 8.55 -21.48
C GLU A 198 8.08 9.66 -21.18
N LEU A 199 8.16 10.24 -19.98
CA LEU A 199 7.33 11.35 -19.56
C LEU A 199 8.08 12.67 -19.76
N PRO A 200 7.41 13.73 -20.28
CA PRO A 200 7.98 15.05 -20.34
C PRO A 200 8.19 15.63 -18.93
N GLU A 201 9.08 16.59 -18.80
CA GLU A 201 9.39 17.25 -17.51
C GLU A 201 8.15 17.88 -16.85
N THR A 202 7.24 18.40 -17.66
CA THR A 202 5.95 18.94 -17.19
C THR A 202 5.13 17.92 -16.43
N SER A 203 5.16 16.64 -16.81
CA SER A 203 4.43 15.58 -16.09
C SER A 203 5.05 15.29 -14.72
N VAL A 204 6.36 15.42 -14.56
CA VAL A 204 7.03 15.28 -13.27
C VAL A 204 6.62 16.41 -12.33
N GLU A 205 6.57 17.62 -12.84
CA GLU A 205 6.11 18.78 -12.07
C GLU A 205 4.62 18.65 -11.67
N GLU A 206 3.76 18.21 -12.59
CA GLU A 206 2.36 17.91 -12.30
C GLU A 206 2.19 16.88 -11.18
N GLN A 207 3.03 15.83 -11.15
CA GLN A 207 3.01 14.82 -10.10
C GLN A 207 3.44 15.40 -8.73
N ARG A 208 4.46 16.25 -8.72
CA ARG A 208 4.87 16.98 -7.50
C ARG A 208 3.77 17.90 -6.99
N GLN A 209 3.15 18.67 -7.87
CA GLN A 209 2.01 19.53 -7.52
C GLN A 209 0.84 18.72 -6.96
N HIS A 210 0.59 17.54 -7.50
CA HIS A 210 -0.42 16.61 -6.96
C HIS A 210 -0.06 16.17 -5.54
N ALA A 211 1.19 15.81 -5.25
CA ALA A 211 1.64 15.48 -3.90
C ALA A 211 1.52 16.67 -2.94
N HIS A 212 1.90 17.87 -3.36
CA HIS A 212 1.74 19.11 -2.58
C HIS A 212 0.27 19.43 -2.29
N HIS A 213 -0.64 19.18 -3.24
CA HIS A 213 -2.09 19.31 -3.00
C HIS A 213 -2.56 18.38 -1.88
N TYR A 214 -2.11 17.12 -1.87
CA TYR A 214 -2.42 16.17 -0.80
C TYR A 214 -1.82 16.58 0.54
N ALA A 215 -0.61 17.13 0.56
CA ALA A 215 0.01 17.65 1.78
C ALA A 215 -0.79 18.83 2.37
N ALA A 216 -1.26 19.76 1.53
CA ALA A 216 -2.11 20.86 1.94
C ALA A 216 -3.47 20.40 2.47
N LEU A 217 -4.09 19.40 1.80
CA LEU A 217 -5.35 18.82 2.23
C LEU A 217 -5.21 18.08 3.58
N ALA A 218 -4.11 17.35 3.77
CA ALA A 218 -3.80 16.67 5.02
C ALA A 218 -3.61 17.66 6.19
N ALA A 219 -2.97 18.80 5.93
CA ALA A 219 -2.84 19.86 6.93
C ALA A 219 -4.21 20.39 7.40
N GLN A 220 -5.16 20.59 6.49
CA GLN A 220 -6.52 21.00 6.83
C GLN A 220 -7.23 19.96 7.71
N TRP A 221 -7.13 18.67 7.39
CA TRP A 221 -7.71 17.61 8.21
C TRP A 221 -7.08 17.51 9.59
N ARG A 222 -5.77 17.66 9.70
CA ARG A 222 -5.05 17.71 10.98
C ARG A 222 -5.57 18.83 11.87
N ASP A 223 -5.71 20.02 11.31
CA ASP A 223 -6.14 21.21 12.05
C ASP A 223 -7.60 21.08 12.51
N GLN A 224 -8.49 20.54 11.67
CA GLN A 224 -9.88 20.23 12.03
C GLN A 224 -9.98 19.20 13.16
N ASN A 225 -9.20 18.13 13.11
CA ASN A 225 -9.19 17.10 14.15
C ASN A 225 -8.73 17.69 15.49
N THR A 226 -7.72 18.55 15.48
CA THR A 226 -7.24 19.25 16.67
C THR A 226 -8.32 20.13 17.28
N ALA A 227 -9.03 20.91 16.47
CA ALA A 227 -10.13 21.78 16.91
C ALA A 227 -11.31 20.97 17.49
N MET A 228 -11.66 19.83 16.88
CA MET A 228 -12.73 18.94 17.39
C MET A 228 -12.38 18.37 18.76
N LEU A 229 -11.14 17.92 18.97
CA LEU A 229 -10.68 17.38 20.26
C LEU A 229 -10.69 18.47 21.36
N GLN A 230 -10.27 19.69 21.04
CA GLN A 230 -10.30 20.83 21.99
C GLN A 230 -11.74 21.18 22.41
N ASN A 231 -12.69 21.17 21.49
CA ASN A 231 -14.09 21.44 21.78
C ASN A 231 -14.75 20.37 22.64
N GLN A 232 -14.35 19.10 22.52
CA GLN A 232 -14.85 18.00 23.35
C GLN A 232 -14.34 18.10 24.79
N THR A 233 -13.10 18.52 25.01
CA THR A 233 -12.53 18.71 26.37
C THR A 233 -13.19 19.88 27.13
N VAL A 234 -13.60 20.93 26.44
CA VAL A 234 -14.32 22.06 27.05
C VAL A 234 -15.75 21.67 27.48
N SER A 235 -16.41 20.78 26.74
CA SER A 235 -17.80 20.35 27.03
C SER A 235 -17.93 19.41 28.24
N THR A 236 -16.84 18.81 28.71
CA THR A 236 -16.85 17.87 29.85
C THR A 236 -16.63 18.55 31.20
N SER A 237 -16.28 19.84 31.26
CA SER A 237 -16.21 20.62 32.50
C SER A 237 -17.59 21.12 32.90
N ARG A 238 -18.48 20.20 33.34
CA ARG A 238 -19.77 20.53 33.96
C ARG A 238 -19.50 21.15 35.33
N PRO A 239 -20.06 22.34 35.66
CA PRO A 239 -19.98 22.85 37.04
C PRO A 239 -20.75 21.85 37.94
N THR A 240 -20.06 21.38 38.97
CA THR A 240 -20.70 20.64 40.10
C THR A 240 -21.53 21.62 40.89
N HIS A 241 -22.82 21.74 40.53
CA HIS A 241 -23.79 22.32 41.44
C HIS A 241 -24.04 21.31 42.58
N SER A 242 -23.49 21.57 43.71
CA SER A 242 -23.92 20.93 44.95
C SER A 242 -25.36 21.37 45.24
N PRO A 243 -26.33 20.48 45.41
CA PRO A 243 -27.65 20.86 45.96
C PRO A 243 -27.47 21.14 47.44
N SER A 244 -27.61 22.40 47.84
CA SER A 244 -27.86 22.74 49.25
C SER A 244 -29.26 22.28 49.61
N CYS A 245 -29.32 21.26 50.46
CA CYS A 245 -30.56 20.82 51.12
C CYS A 245 -30.97 21.83 52.21
N PRO A 246 -32.27 22.17 52.34
CA PRO A 246 -32.78 23.03 53.43
C PRO A 246 -32.81 22.34 54.80
#